data_02f71bc41dc1c33e2bb7daabe171fd99
#
_entry.id   02f71bc41dc1c33e2bb7daabe171fd99
#
_cell.length_a   1.000
_cell.length_b   1.000
_cell.length_c   1.000
_cell.angle_alpha   90.00
_cell.angle_beta   90.00
_cell.angle_gamma   90.00
#
_symmetry.space_group_name_H-M   'P 1'
#
loop_
_entity.id
_entity.type
_entity.pdbx_description
1 polymer ?
#
loop_
_entity_poly.entity_id
_entity_poly.type
_entity_poly.pdbx_seq_one_letter_code
_entity_poly.pdbx_strand_id
1 'polypeptide(L)'
;LALVQEEMLVAKDEEAVFVWITRWWEAAERPEAELVAVLKHVRFATMEEGFVRDTVRAWPALLSAEGQAVLHTSLALVVSGVQPLRRLGFGPHRIYLVGGALQDGGAASTVRAYDPALDSWCEVASMVTARCRHGVVALGGKLYVVGGSDDERTAIDEAEVYDPKADGWQPLPSMPTARRYLAAVAVGGKVYAIGGDDNVGDTCDVVEAYDPLSGAWTRVASLPVARSFHTATVIDGKIYVLGGYTDDDQVGCVATDRVDVYDPVADSWQQLAAMPTARSSLAAAVVDGKIYVSGGFTASGHTSDAFEAYDPVTNTWTTLAGLSQARAFHTSAAFNGKLCVFGG
;
A
#
# COMPACT_ATOMS: atom_id res chain seq x y z
N LEU A 1 -14.13 -17.81 17.69
CA LEU A 1 -14.27 -17.78 16.23
C LEU A 1 -13.45 -16.65 15.60
N ALA A 2 -13.53 -15.41 16.10
CA ALA A 2 -12.76 -14.27 15.59
C ALA A 2 -11.24 -14.48 15.65
N LEU A 3 -10.70 -14.98 16.77
CA LEU A 3 -9.28 -15.29 16.93
C LEU A 3 -8.81 -16.38 15.95
N VAL A 4 -9.63 -17.39 15.70
CA VAL A 4 -9.34 -18.45 14.72
C VAL A 4 -9.27 -17.89 13.31
N GLN A 5 -10.16 -16.93 12.98
CA GLN A 5 -10.15 -16.27 11.68
C GLN A 5 -8.93 -15.36 11.47
N GLU A 6 -8.45 -14.69 12.53
CA GLU A 6 -7.25 -13.86 12.46
C GLU A 6 -5.97 -14.70 12.30
N GLU A 7 -5.82 -15.79 13.02
CA GLU A 7 -4.65 -16.67 12.91
C GLU A 7 -4.63 -17.48 11.59
N MET A 8 -5.80 -17.87 11.06
CA MET A 8 -5.91 -18.47 9.72
C MET A 8 -5.41 -17.54 8.61
N LEU A 9 -5.45 -16.23 8.80
CA LEU A 9 -4.92 -15.25 7.84
C LEU A 9 -3.39 -15.21 7.78
N VAL A 10 -2.70 -15.75 8.80
CA VAL A 10 -1.22 -15.73 8.92
C VAL A 10 -0.61 -17.08 8.49
N ALA A 11 -1.41 -18.11 8.28
CA ALA A 11 -0.92 -19.43 7.90
C ALA A 11 -0.31 -19.41 6.49
N LYS A 12 0.83 -20.09 6.34
CA LYS A 12 1.63 -20.12 5.11
C LYS A 12 0.90 -20.77 3.93
N ASP A 13 0.09 -21.77 4.21
CA ASP A 13 -0.68 -22.53 3.23
C ASP A 13 -1.94 -23.15 3.87
N GLU A 14 -2.83 -23.72 3.06
CA GLU A 14 -4.10 -24.28 3.53
C GLU A 14 -3.89 -25.58 4.32
N GLU A 15 -2.81 -26.29 4.12
CA GLU A 15 -2.47 -27.48 4.89
C GLU A 15 -2.08 -27.09 6.32
N ALA A 16 -1.30 -26.04 6.49
CA ALA A 16 -0.99 -25.48 7.79
C ALA A 16 -2.24 -24.96 8.52
N VAL A 17 -3.18 -24.32 7.78
CA VAL A 17 -4.49 -23.90 8.32
C VAL A 17 -5.26 -25.11 8.83
N PHE A 18 -5.34 -26.18 8.03
CA PHE A 18 -6.07 -27.38 8.41
C PHE A 18 -5.46 -28.02 9.66
N VAL A 19 -4.13 -28.22 9.70
CA VAL A 19 -3.44 -28.77 10.87
C VAL A 19 -3.65 -27.92 12.12
N TRP A 20 -3.67 -26.60 11.97
CA TRP A 20 -3.93 -25.71 13.10
C TRP A 20 -5.37 -25.83 13.61
N ILE A 21 -6.37 -25.92 12.72
CA ILE A 21 -7.78 -26.11 13.06
C ILE A 21 -7.96 -27.44 13.81
N THR A 22 -7.34 -28.53 13.36
CA THR A 22 -7.46 -29.83 14.02
C THR A 22 -6.92 -29.79 15.45
N ARG A 23 -5.75 -29.18 15.64
CA ARG A 23 -5.16 -28.99 16.98
C ARG A 23 -6.02 -28.11 17.89
N TRP A 24 -6.53 -27.01 17.33
CA TRP A 24 -7.40 -26.09 18.06
C TRP A 24 -8.69 -26.75 18.52
N TRP A 25 -9.28 -27.59 17.69
CA TRP A 25 -10.52 -28.30 18.01
C TRP A 25 -10.28 -29.41 19.03
N GLU A 26 -9.26 -30.23 18.85
CA GLU A 26 -8.89 -31.34 19.75
C GLU A 26 -8.49 -30.86 21.16
N ALA A 27 -7.84 -29.70 21.25
CA ALA A 27 -7.34 -29.17 22.53
C ALA A 27 -8.44 -28.72 23.52
N ALA A 28 -9.69 -28.49 23.06
CA ALA A 28 -10.71 -27.84 23.87
C ALA A 28 -12.07 -28.57 23.86
N GLU A 29 -12.16 -29.81 23.34
CA GLU A 29 -13.41 -30.61 23.27
C GLU A 29 -14.61 -29.78 22.74
N ARG A 30 -14.41 -29.04 21.65
CA ARG A 30 -15.39 -28.09 21.11
C ARG A 30 -16.54 -28.76 20.39
N PRO A 31 -17.73 -28.14 20.34
CA PRO A 31 -18.86 -28.67 19.59
C PRO A 31 -18.56 -28.82 18.09
N GLU A 32 -19.05 -29.87 17.45
CA GLU A 32 -18.89 -30.13 16.02
C GLU A 32 -19.41 -28.98 15.15
N ALA A 33 -20.47 -28.31 15.57
CA ALA A 33 -21.01 -27.16 14.85
C ALA A 33 -20.05 -25.98 14.71
N GLU A 34 -19.19 -25.75 15.74
CA GLU A 34 -18.13 -24.73 15.64
C GLU A 34 -17.04 -25.15 14.65
N LEU A 35 -16.67 -26.42 14.64
CA LEU A 35 -15.71 -26.98 13.71
C LEU A 35 -16.19 -26.85 12.27
N VAL A 36 -17.44 -27.26 11.97
CA VAL A 36 -18.04 -27.16 10.65
C VAL A 36 -18.08 -25.70 10.18
N ALA A 37 -18.38 -24.75 11.07
CA ALA A 37 -18.38 -23.33 10.75
C ALA A 37 -17.00 -22.80 10.35
N VAL A 38 -15.92 -23.31 10.97
CA VAL A 38 -14.54 -22.94 10.64
C VAL A 38 -14.08 -23.64 9.36
N LEU A 39 -14.38 -24.93 9.18
CA LEU A 39 -13.98 -25.71 8.00
C LEU A 39 -14.57 -25.18 6.69
N LYS A 40 -15.70 -24.48 6.70
CA LYS A 40 -16.26 -23.80 5.53
C LYS A 40 -15.32 -22.75 4.93
N HIS A 41 -14.37 -22.28 5.70
CA HIS A 41 -13.35 -21.29 5.26
C HIS A 41 -12.08 -21.94 4.75
N VAL A 42 -11.90 -23.27 4.87
CA VAL A 42 -10.73 -24.01 4.38
C VAL A 42 -10.89 -24.36 2.91
N ARG A 43 -9.88 -24.08 2.11
CA ARG A 43 -9.88 -24.36 0.66
C ARG A 43 -9.22 -25.71 0.38
N PHE A 44 -9.91 -26.79 0.66
CA PHE A 44 -9.42 -28.15 0.43
C PHE A 44 -8.92 -28.40 -0.99
N ALA A 45 -9.49 -27.70 -1.98
CA ALA A 45 -9.14 -27.81 -3.37
C ALA A 45 -7.74 -27.26 -3.74
N THR A 46 -7.12 -26.47 -2.85
CA THR A 46 -5.76 -25.93 -3.05
C THR A 46 -4.68 -26.71 -2.32
N MET A 47 -5.05 -27.74 -1.57
CA MET A 47 -4.12 -28.65 -0.89
C MET A 47 -3.58 -29.72 -1.85
N GLU A 48 -2.40 -30.24 -1.56
CA GLU A 48 -1.88 -31.37 -2.31
C GLU A 48 -2.80 -32.60 -2.21
N GLU A 49 -2.97 -33.32 -3.33
CA GLU A 49 -3.87 -34.47 -3.40
C GLU A 49 -3.51 -35.54 -2.37
N GLY A 50 -2.22 -35.77 -2.14
CA GLY A 50 -1.73 -36.70 -1.11
C GLY A 50 -2.16 -36.29 0.29
N PHE A 51 -2.02 -35.01 0.63
CA PHE A 51 -2.42 -34.49 1.93
C PHE A 51 -3.94 -34.60 2.15
N VAL A 52 -4.75 -34.28 1.15
CA VAL A 52 -6.22 -34.42 1.22
C VAL A 52 -6.62 -35.88 1.42
N ARG A 53 -6.00 -36.82 0.68
CA ARG A 53 -6.30 -38.24 0.78
C ARG A 53 -5.91 -38.82 2.13
N ASP A 54 -4.69 -38.55 2.59
CA ASP A 54 -4.05 -39.29 3.69
C ASP A 54 -4.30 -38.62 5.06
N THR A 55 -4.56 -37.31 5.07
CA THR A 55 -4.76 -36.53 6.30
C THR A 55 -6.19 -36.01 6.42
N VAL A 56 -6.67 -35.26 5.45
CA VAL A 56 -7.97 -34.56 5.56
C VAL A 56 -9.13 -35.56 5.57
N ARG A 57 -9.17 -36.51 4.60
CA ARG A 57 -10.23 -37.51 4.50
C ARG A 57 -10.21 -38.56 5.61
N ALA A 58 -9.06 -38.75 6.26
CA ALA A 58 -8.91 -39.70 7.35
C ALA A 58 -9.27 -39.09 8.72
N TRP A 59 -9.47 -37.76 8.78
CA TRP A 59 -9.78 -37.13 10.05
C TRP A 59 -11.19 -37.41 10.55
N PRO A 60 -11.35 -37.97 11.76
CA PRO A 60 -12.65 -38.47 12.26
C PRO A 60 -13.77 -37.44 12.24
N ALA A 61 -13.46 -36.17 12.51
CA ALA A 61 -14.46 -35.10 12.54
C ALA A 61 -15.05 -34.78 11.16
N LEU A 62 -14.39 -35.13 10.06
CA LEU A 62 -14.93 -34.99 8.70
C LEU A 62 -15.72 -36.20 8.22
N LEU A 63 -15.85 -37.25 9.03
CA LEU A 63 -16.66 -38.42 8.69
C LEU A 63 -18.15 -38.21 8.94
N SER A 64 -18.55 -37.14 9.65
CA SER A 64 -19.95 -36.76 9.79
C SER A 64 -20.59 -36.33 8.46
N ALA A 65 -21.89 -36.40 8.35
CA ALA A 65 -22.61 -35.99 7.14
C ALA A 65 -22.39 -34.51 6.80
N GLU A 66 -22.29 -33.63 7.80
CA GLU A 66 -22.04 -32.21 7.60
C GLU A 66 -20.56 -31.91 7.20
N GLY A 67 -19.59 -32.60 7.83
CA GLY A 67 -18.18 -32.50 7.47
C GLY A 67 -17.92 -32.99 6.05
N GLN A 68 -18.54 -34.10 5.64
CA GLN A 68 -18.48 -34.61 4.28
C GLN A 68 -19.08 -33.63 3.26
N ALA A 69 -20.20 -32.97 3.60
CA ALA A 69 -20.81 -31.97 2.72
C ALA A 69 -19.90 -30.77 2.47
N VAL A 70 -19.17 -30.28 3.49
CA VAL A 70 -18.19 -29.20 3.35
C VAL A 70 -17.05 -29.61 2.43
N LEU A 71 -16.47 -30.82 2.65
CA LEU A 71 -15.39 -31.34 1.84
C LEU A 71 -15.80 -31.55 0.37
N HIS A 72 -16.96 -32.17 0.14
CA HIS A 72 -17.50 -32.43 -1.21
C HIS A 72 -17.77 -31.12 -1.96
N THR A 73 -18.36 -30.11 -1.30
CA THR A 73 -18.64 -28.82 -1.92
C THR A 73 -17.33 -28.15 -2.38
N SER A 74 -16.31 -28.15 -1.54
CA SER A 74 -15.02 -27.54 -1.87
C SER A 74 -14.27 -28.29 -2.99
N LEU A 75 -14.31 -29.62 -3.00
CA LEU A 75 -13.66 -30.43 -4.05
C LEU A 75 -14.44 -30.42 -5.38
N ALA A 76 -15.77 -30.36 -5.35
CA ALA A 76 -16.60 -30.29 -6.56
C ALA A 76 -16.34 -29.04 -7.41
N LEU A 77 -15.94 -27.93 -6.81
CA LEU A 77 -15.56 -26.71 -7.51
C LEU A 77 -14.35 -26.91 -8.42
N VAL A 78 -13.44 -27.81 -8.08
CA VAL A 78 -12.25 -28.13 -8.92
C VAL A 78 -12.66 -29.01 -10.11
N VAL A 79 -13.52 -30.01 -9.90
CA VAL A 79 -13.96 -30.93 -10.94
C VAL A 79 -14.81 -30.22 -12.01
N SER A 80 -15.56 -29.20 -11.63
CA SER A 80 -16.39 -28.40 -12.56
C SER A 80 -15.60 -27.37 -13.37
N GLY A 81 -14.28 -27.26 -13.21
CA GLY A 81 -13.45 -26.27 -13.91
C GLY A 81 -13.67 -24.83 -13.41
N VAL A 82 -14.53 -24.64 -12.43
CA VAL A 82 -14.63 -23.40 -11.69
C VAL A 82 -13.40 -23.34 -10.80
N GLN A 83 -12.42 -22.52 -11.16
CA GLN A 83 -11.30 -22.22 -10.27
C GLN A 83 -11.92 -21.76 -8.95
N PRO A 84 -11.59 -22.38 -7.78
CA PRO A 84 -12.00 -21.83 -6.51
C PRO A 84 -11.60 -20.38 -6.55
N LEU A 85 -12.57 -19.48 -6.28
CA LEU A 85 -12.27 -18.05 -6.13
C LEU A 85 -11.02 -18.00 -5.28
N ARG A 86 -9.88 -17.66 -5.91
CA ARG A 86 -8.64 -17.44 -5.14
C ARG A 86 -9.10 -16.63 -3.97
N ARG A 87 -8.71 -17.00 -2.74
CA ARG A 87 -8.84 -16.04 -1.66
C ARG A 87 -8.24 -14.79 -2.25
N LEU A 88 -9.09 -13.86 -2.69
CA LEU A 88 -8.76 -12.47 -2.71
C LEU A 88 -8.56 -12.19 -1.22
N GLY A 89 -7.42 -12.75 -0.75
CA GLY A 89 -7.15 -12.81 0.66
C GLY A 89 -7.07 -11.37 1.08
N PHE A 90 -7.92 -11.01 2.00
CA PHE A 90 -7.60 -10.00 2.97
C PHE A 90 -6.40 -10.48 3.78
N GLY A 91 -5.34 -10.90 3.11
CA GLY A 91 -4.03 -10.91 3.69
C GLY A 91 -3.58 -9.44 3.68
N PRO A 92 -3.15 -8.88 4.81
CA PRO A 92 -2.66 -7.50 4.89
C PRO A 92 -1.39 -7.24 4.05
N HIS A 93 -1.07 -8.04 3.05
CA HIS A 93 0.29 -8.18 2.55
C HIS A 93 0.40 -8.34 1.02
N ARG A 94 -0.52 -7.78 0.23
CA ARG A 94 -0.27 -7.63 -1.21
C ARG A 94 0.41 -6.29 -1.49
N ILE A 95 1.40 -6.31 -2.38
CA ILE A 95 2.03 -5.09 -2.90
C ILE A 95 1.38 -4.79 -4.25
N TYR A 96 0.87 -3.58 -4.41
CA TYR A 96 0.26 -3.13 -5.65
C TYR A 96 1.18 -2.14 -6.35
N LEU A 97 1.43 -2.37 -7.64
CA LEU A 97 2.01 -1.39 -8.55
C LEU A 97 0.87 -0.82 -9.38
N VAL A 98 0.67 0.47 -9.30
CA VAL A 98 -0.50 1.16 -9.87
C VAL A 98 -0.02 2.19 -10.89
N GLY A 99 -0.40 2.03 -12.15
CA GLY A 99 -0.07 2.97 -13.21
C GLY A 99 1.43 3.22 -13.37
N GLY A 100 1.79 4.45 -13.71
CA GLY A 100 3.17 4.91 -13.85
C GLY A 100 3.50 5.35 -15.28
N ALA A 101 4.72 5.84 -15.49
CA ALA A 101 5.18 6.29 -16.79
C ALA A 101 5.64 5.09 -17.65
N LEU A 102 5.22 5.09 -18.90
CA LEU A 102 5.68 4.15 -19.94
C LEU A 102 7.01 4.62 -20.56
N GLN A 103 7.71 3.72 -21.25
CA GLN A 103 9.00 4.05 -21.90
C GLN A 103 8.87 5.08 -23.02
N ASP A 104 7.72 5.13 -23.67
CA ASP A 104 7.39 6.14 -24.69
C ASP A 104 6.97 7.51 -24.13
N GLY A 105 6.92 7.61 -22.81
CA GLY A 105 6.54 8.81 -22.07
C GLY A 105 5.05 8.95 -21.77
N GLY A 106 4.23 7.99 -22.22
CA GLY A 106 2.81 7.91 -21.88
C GLY A 106 2.56 7.49 -20.44
N ALA A 107 1.29 7.48 -20.05
CA ALA A 107 0.82 7.03 -18.74
C ALA A 107 0.17 5.64 -18.82
N ALA A 108 0.33 4.84 -17.78
CA ALA A 108 -0.28 3.52 -17.70
C ALA A 108 -1.55 3.53 -16.85
N SER A 109 -2.56 2.75 -17.25
CA SER A 109 -3.72 2.42 -16.41
C SER A 109 -3.58 1.06 -15.73
N THR A 110 -2.58 0.26 -16.10
CA THR A 110 -2.39 -1.12 -15.63
C THR A 110 -2.10 -1.15 -14.13
N VAL A 111 -2.64 -2.18 -13.48
CA VAL A 111 -2.41 -2.44 -12.06
C VAL A 111 -1.96 -3.88 -11.87
N ARG A 112 -0.89 -4.08 -11.13
CA ARG A 112 -0.33 -5.40 -10.83
C ARG A 112 -0.27 -5.60 -9.33
N ALA A 113 -0.64 -6.78 -8.88
CA ALA A 113 -0.56 -7.18 -7.48
C ALA A 113 0.48 -8.28 -7.32
N TYR A 114 1.39 -8.09 -6.38
CA TYR A 114 2.33 -9.12 -5.94
C TYR A 114 1.74 -9.86 -4.74
N ASP A 115 1.72 -11.16 -4.83
CA ASP A 115 1.34 -12.05 -3.75
C ASP A 115 2.60 -12.69 -3.16
N PRO A 116 3.03 -12.30 -1.97
CA PRO A 116 4.25 -12.82 -1.37
C PRO A 116 4.18 -14.30 -0.97
N ALA A 117 2.97 -14.81 -0.74
CA ALA A 117 2.78 -16.23 -0.41
C ALA A 117 2.99 -17.14 -1.62
N LEU A 118 2.75 -16.59 -2.83
CA LEU A 118 2.92 -17.30 -4.10
C LEU A 118 4.18 -16.88 -4.84
N ASP A 119 4.92 -15.89 -4.31
CA ASP A 119 6.07 -15.24 -4.99
C ASP A 119 5.75 -14.89 -6.45
N SER A 120 4.58 -14.32 -6.69
CA SER A 120 4.09 -14.10 -8.05
C SER A 120 3.33 -12.80 -8.22
N TRP A 121 3.43 -12.22 -9.41
CA TRP A 121 2.67 -11.07 -9.85
C TRP A 121 1.45 -11.50 -10.66
N CYS A 122 0.33 -10.84 -10.46
CA CYS A 122 -0.85 -10.95 -11.31
C CYS A 122 -1.35 -9.57 -11.72
N GLU A 123 -1.95 -9.48 -12.89
CA GLU A 123 -2.71 -8.30 -13.29
C GLU A 123 -4.09 -8.34 -12.63
N VAL A 124 -4.55 -7.18 -12.20
CA VAL A 124 -5.88 -6.94 -11.66
C VAL A 124 -6.56 -5.86 -12.50
N ALA A 125 -7.82 -5.50 -12.19
CA ALA A 125 -8.54 -4.49 -12.97
C ALA A 125 -7.72 -3.21 -13.11
N SER A 126 -7.64 -2.70 -14.34
CA SER A 126 -6.96 -1.43 -14.66
C SER A 126 -7.76 -0.23 -14.17
N MET A 127 -7.09 0.88 -13.84
CA MET A 127 -7.71 2.17 -13.57
C MET A 127 -8.56 2.64 -14.75
N VAL A 128 -9.56 3.48 -14.48
CA VAL A 128 -10.36 4.14 -15.52
C VAL A 128 -9.50 5.14 -16.28
N THR A 129 -8.68 5.91 -15.58
CA THR A 129 -7.80 6.93 -16.16
C THR A 129 -6.35 6.46 -16.09
N ALA A 130 -5.67 6.39 -17.26
CA ALA A 130 -4.23 6.18 -17.33
C ALA A 130 -3.51 7.37 -16.69
N ARG A 131 -2.58 7.09 -15.77
CA ARG A 131 -1.89 8.15 -15.03
C ARG A 131 -0.50 7.77 -14.57
N CYS A 132 0.37 8.78 -14.49
CA CYS A 132 1.67 8.70 -13.84
C CYS A 132 1.83 9.86 -12.85
N ARG A 133 2.87 9.83 -11.99
CA ARG A 133 3.17 10.92 -11.03
C ARG A 133 2.04 11.20 -10.04
N HIS A 134 1.18 10.22 -9.82
CA HIS A 134 0.01 10.27 -8.93
C HIS A 134 0.35 9.80 -7.52
N GLY A 135 -0.52 10.14 -6.56
CA GLY A 135 -0.47 9.58 -5.21
C GLY A 135 -1.29 8.29 -5.10
N VAL A 136 -0.76 7.28 -4.40
CA VAL A 136 -1.47 6.03 -4.11
C VAL A 136 -1.41 5.74 -2.63
N VAL A 137 -2.55 5.37 -2.04
CA VAL A 137 -2.60 5.01 -0.62
C VAL A 137 -3.66 3.93 -0.35
N ALA A 138 -3.39 3.06 0.62
CA ALA A 138 -4.35 2.08 1.11
C ALA A 138 -5.12 2.63 2.31
N LEU A 139 -6.45 2.48 2.29
CA LEU A 139 -7.33 2.85 3.39
C LEU A 139 -8.55 1.92 3.43
N GLY A 140 -8.85 1.34 4.59
CA GLY A 140 -10.03 0.50 4.78
C GLY A 140 -10.08 -0.72 3.84
N GLY A 141 -8.92 -1.29 3.48
CA GLY A 141 -8.81 -2.42 2.55
C GLY A 141 -9.03 -2.08 1.08
N LYS A 142 -9.06 -0.80 0.72
CA LYS A 142 -9.15 -0.28 -0.65
C LYS A 142 -7.92 0.53 -1.00
N LEU A 143 -7.64 0.71 -2.31
CA LEU A 143 -6.59 1.60 -2.80
C LEU A 143 -7.24 2.87 -3.34
N TYR A 144 -6.73 4.00 -2.91
CA TYR A 144 -7.11 5.32 -3.40
C TYR A 144 -5.99 5.87 -4.26
N VAL A 145 -6.33 6.34 -5.45
CA VAL A 145 -5.41 6.97 -6.39
C VAL A 145 -5.88 8.39 -6.63
N VAL A 146 -5.00 9.36 -6.48
CA VAL A 146 -5.35 10.78 -6.54
C VAL A 146 -4.37 11.56 -7.41
N GLY A 147 -4.92 12.39 -8.30
CA GLY A 147 -4.15 13.27 -9.16
C GLY A 147 -3.19 12.55 -10.11
N GLY A 148 -2.07 13.18 -10.36
CA GLY A 148 -1.06 12.72 -11.30
C GLY A 148 -1.10 13.48 -12.62
N SER A 149 -0.59 12.89 -13.66
CA SER A 149 -0.69 13.43 -15.04
C SER A 149 -1.11 12.35 -16.01
N ASP A 150 -1.83 12.77 -17.04
CA ASP A 150 -2.25 11.98 -18.21
C ASP A 150 -1.11 11.77 -19.23
N ASP A 151 -1.44 11.22 -20.40
CA ASP A 151 -0.53 11.02 -21.53
C ASP A 151 0.03 12.32 -22.11
N GLU A 152 -0.71 13.42 -21.99
CA GLU A 152 -0.30 14.77 -22.46
C GLU A 152 0.56 15.50 -21.42
N ARG A 153 0.85 14.84 -20.29
CA ARG A 153 1.56 15.40 -19.13
C ARG A 153 0.82 16.54 -18.44
N THR A 154 -0.50 16.60 -18.63
CA THR A 154 -1.36 17.55 -17.94
C THR A 154 -1.64 17.04 -16.53
N ALA A 155 -1.50 17.90 -15.52
CA ALA A 155 -1.91 17.58 -14.17
C ALA A 155 -3.43 17.40 -14.10
N ILE A 156 -3.86 16.33 -13.48
CA ILE A 156 -5.26 15.95 -13.36
C ILE A 156 -5.75 16.05 -11.92
N ASP A 157 -7.04 16.25 -11.75
CA ASP A 157 -7.72 16.33 -10.45
C ASP A 157 -8.53 15.07 -10.12
N GLU A 158 -8.62 14.13 -11.06
CA GLU A 158 -9.38 12.90 -10.89
C GLU A 158 -8.81 12.03 -9.76
N ALA A 159 -9.74 11.44 -9.03
CA ALA A 159 -9.48 10.45 -8.03
C ALA A 159 -10.29 9.17 -8.28
N GLU A 160 -9.72 8.03 -7.96
CA GLU A 160 -10.36 6.72 -8.12
C GLU A 160 -10.10 5.83 -6.91
N VAL A 161 -11.03 4.91 -6.64
CA VAL A 161 -10.87 3.89 -5.59
C VAL A 161 -11.00 2.50 -6.18
N TYR A 162 -10.05 1.64 -5.85
CA TYR A 162 -10.05 0.22 -6.17
C TYR A 162 -10.56 -0.60 -5.00
N ASP A 163 -11.51 -1.47 -5.25
CA ASP A 163 -11.96 -2.46 -4.29
C ASP A 163 -11.40 -3.85 -4.68
N PRO A 164 -10.43 -4.39 -3.92
CA PRO A 164 -9.86 -5.70 -4.22
C PRO A 164 -10.85 -6.86 -4.16
N LYS A 165 -11.99 -6.69 -3.44
CA LYS A 165 -13.04 -7.72 -3.36
C LYS A 165 -13.84 -7.82 -4.65
N ALA A 166 -14.11 -6.67 -5.24
CA ALA A 166 -14.88 -6.56 -6.49
C ALA A 166 -13.98 -6.66 -7.73
N ASP A 167 -12.66 -6.59 -7.55
CA ASP A 167 -11.66 -6.40 -8.61
C ASP A 167 -12.10 -5.29 -9.57
N GLY A 168 -12.36 -4.11 -9.04
CA GLY A 168 -12.92 -3.02 -9.83
C GLY A 168 -12.60 -1.63 -9.27
N TRP A 169 -12.51 -0.67 -10.19
CA TRP A 169 -12.28 0.74 -9.91
C TRP A 169 -13.58 1.53 -9.98
N GLN A 170 -13.70 2.54 -9.14
CA GLN A 170 -14.81 3.48 -9.14
C GLN A 170 -14.24 4.91 -9.08
N PRO A 171 -14.79 5.85 -9.88
CA PRO A 171 -14.42 7.25 -9.79
C PRO A 171 -14.87 7.83 -8.44
N LEU A 172 -14.09 8.74 -7.91
CA LEU A 172 -14.40 9.57 -6.76
C LEU A 172 -14.63 11.02 -7.20
N PRO A 173 -15.20 11.89 -6.36
CA PRO A 173 -15.18 13.31 -6.59
C PRO A 173 -13.75 13.81 -6.86
N SER A 174 -13.58 14.67 -7.86
CA SER A 174 -12.28 15.26 -8.16
C SER A 174 -11.74 16.09 -7.01
N MET A 175 -10.41 16.13 -6.88
CA MET A 175 -9.73 17.07 -6.00
C MET A 175 -10.05 18.51 -6.41
N PRO A 176 -10.14 19.45 -5.48
CA PRO A 176 -10.30 20.86 -5.84
C PRO A 176 -9.16 21.44 -6.68
N THR A 177 -7.95 20.84 -6.58
CA THR A 177 -6.75 21.33 -7.28
C THR A 177 -6.09 20.19 -8.07
N ALA A 178 -6.00 20.34 -9.42
CA ALA A 178 -5.27 19.41 -10.29
C ALA A 178 -3.77 19.49 -9.99
N ARG A 179 -3.15 18.33 -9.69
CA ARG A 179 -1.74 18.28 -9.27
C ARG A 179 -1.10 16.95 -9.63
N ARG A 180 0.19 17.01 -9.97
CA ARG A 180 1.08 15.86 -10.19
C ARG A 180 2.28 15.93 -9.26
N TYR A 181 3.06 14.85 -9.13
CA TYR A 181 4.21 14.74 -8.21
C TYR A 181 3.87 15.07 -6.75
N LEU A 182 2.62 14.86 -6.39
CA LEU A 182 2.11 14.99 -5.03
C LEU A 182 2.38 13.71 -4.24
N ALA A 183 2.36 13.82 -2.92
CA ALA A 183 2.33 12.67 -2.04
C ALA A 183 0.89 12.40 -1.55
N ALA A 184 0.55 11.12 -1.36
CA ALA A 184 -0.71 10.71 -0.76
C ALA A 184 -0.48 9.80 0.45
N VAL A 185 -1.20 10.05 1.54
CA VAL A 185 -1.18 9.23 2.75
C VAL A 185 -2.59 9.08 3.34
N ALA A 186 -2.79 8.06 4.17
CA ALA A 186 -4.05 7.87 4.89
C ALA A 186 -3.82 7.97 6.40
N VAL A 187 -4.61 8.79 7.06
CA VAL A 187 -4.60 8.95 8.51
C VAL A 187 -5.98 9.36 9.01
N GLY A 188 -6.39 8.89 10.18
CA GLY A 188 -7.68 9.25 10.77
C GLY A 188 -8.89 8.91 9.90
N GLY A 189 -8.80 7.87 9.07
CA GLY A 189 -9.87 7.46 8.16
C GLY A 189 -10.02 8.33 6.90
N LYS A 190 -9.09 9.24 6.63
CA LYS A 190 -9.08 10.16 5.48
C LYS A 190 -7.87 9.95 4.61
N VAL A 191 -7.98 10.30 3.32
CA VAL A 191 -6.88 10.35 2.35
C VAL A 191 -6.41 11.80 2.22
N TYR A 192 -5.13 12.05 2.37
CA TYR A 192 -4.52 13.37 2.23
C TYR A 192 -3.70 13.41 0.95
N ALA A 193 -3.98 14.40 0.09
CA ALA A 193 -3.20 14.77 -1.08
C ALA A 193 -2.36 16.01 -0.74
N ILE A 194 -1.05 15.91 -0.81
CA ILE A 194 -0.11 16.88 -0.23
C ILE A 194 0.80 17.42 -1.30
N GLY A 195 0.89 18.74 -1.44
CA GLY A 195 1.79 19.42 -2.36
C GLY A 195 1.65 18.98 -3.81
N GLY A 196 2.75 18.89 -4.52
CA GLY A 196 2.83 18.60 -5.94
C GLY A 196 3.14 19.83 -6.78
N ASP A 197 3.02 19.72 -8.09
CA ASP A 197 3.05 20.85 -9.01
C ASP A 197 1.76 20.90 -9.87
N ASP A 198 1.47 22.09 -10.36
CA ASP A 198 0.33 22.36 -11.25
C ASP A 198 0.68 22.22 -12.73
N ASN A 199 -0.21 22.69 -13.63
CA ASN A 199 -0.02 22.63 -15.07
C ASN A 199 0.98 23.66 -15.64
N VAL A 200 1.32 24.69 -14.89
CA VAL A 200 2.35 25.67 -15.26
C VAL A 200 3.74 25.29 -14.74
N GLY A 201 3.80 24.28 -13.85
CA GLY A 201 5.03 23.76 -13.29
C GLY A 201 5.43 24.42 -11.96
N ASP A 202 4.54 25.21 -11.37
CA ASP A 202 4.76 25.83 -10.07
C ASP A 202 4.51 24.83 -8.94
N THR A 203 5.39 24.82 -7.94
CA THR A 203 5.20 23.97 -6.77
C THR A 203 4.03 24.46 -5.92
N CYS A 204 3.24 23.53 -5.39
CA CYS A 204 2.07 23.80 -4.58
C CYS A 204 2.31 23.56 -3.09
N ASP A 205 1.74 24.42 -2.25
CA ASP A 205 1.64 24.24 -0.80
C ASP A 205 0.34 23.57 -0.36
N VAL A 206 -0.55 23.30 -1.31
CA VAL A 206 -1.93 22.85 -1.07
C VAL A 206 -1.95 21.47 -0.42
N VAL A 207 -2.77 21.33 0.64
CA VAL A 207 -3.09 20.05 1.28
C VAL A 207 -4.61 19.90 1.32
N GLU A 208 -5.08 18.79 0.75
CA GLU A 208 -6.50 18.46 0.66
C GLU A 208 -6.76 17.07 1.24
N ALA A 209 -7.81 16.95 2.04
CA ALA A 209 -8.22 15.71 2.69
C ALA A 209 -9.56 15.23 2.14
N TYR A 210 -9.58 14.00 1.64
CA TYR A 210 -10.80 13.28 1.24
C TYR A 210 -11.32 12.45 2.38
N ASP A 211 -12.59 12.62 2.72
CA ASP A 211 -13.29 11.81 3.70
C ASP A 211 -14.21 10.81 2.99
N PRO A 212 -13.90 9.50 2.99
CA PRO A 212 -14.73 8.49 2.34
C PRO A 212 -16.13 8.35 2.93
N LEU A 213 -16.37 8.80 4.19
CA LEU A 213 -17.68 8.73 4.82
C LEU A 213 -18.62 9.81 4.29
N SER A 214 -18.12 11.02 4.09
CA SER A 214 -18.90 12.13 3.50
C SER A 214 -18.81 12.19 1.98
N GLY A 215 -17.82 11.53 1.37
CA GLY A 215 -17.53 11.60 -0.07
C GLY A 215 -17.03 12.99 -0.50
N ALA A 216 -16.41 13.78 0.38
CA ALA A 216 -16.05 15.16 0.10
C ALA A 216 -14.56 15.44 0.38
N TRP A 217 -13.99 16.37 -0.44
CA TRP A 217 -12.69 16.96 -0.23
C TRP A 217 -12.80 18.22 0.63
N THR A 218 -11.84 18.41 1.53
CA THR A 218 -11.71 19.62 2.34
C THR A 218 -10.25 20.09 2.31
N ARG A 219 -10.03 21.40 2.16
CA ARG A 219 -8.72 22.00 2.31
C ARG A 219 -8.37 22.11 3.79
N VAL A 220 -7.15 21.75 4.13
CA VAL A 220 -6.58 21.84 5.49
C VAL A 220 -5.37 22.76 5.48
N ALA A 221 -4.67 22.92 6.62
CA ALA A 221 -3.50 23.80 6.69
C ALA A 221 -2.47 23.47 5.62
N SER A 222 -2.09 24.46 4.82
CA SER A 222 -1.09 24.34 3.75
C SER A 222 0.29 23.98 4.27
N LEU A 223 1.11 23.32 3.43
CA LEU A 223 2.53 23.13 3.70
C LEU A 223 3.22 24.47 4.01
N PRO A 224 4.13 24.51 4.99
CA PRO A 224 4.89 25.73 5.28
C PRO A 224 5.77 26.23 4.13
N VAL A 225 6.16 25.31 3.24
CA VAL A 225 6.91 25.58 2.02
C VAL A 225 6.34 24.72 0.90
N ALA A 226 5.96 25.33 -0.21
CA ALA A 226 5.50 24.63 -1.41
C ALA A 226 6.55 23.66 -1.93
N ARG A 227 6.14 22.45 -2.31
CA ARG A 227 7.07 21.43 -2.82
C ARG A 227 6.41 20.35 -3.65
N SER A 228 7.17 19.80 -4.57
CA SER A 228 6.83 18.64 -5.39
C SER A 228 7.91 17.54 -5.28
N PHE A 229 7.65 16.35 -5.81
CA PHE A 229 8.60 15.21 -5.78
C PHE A 229 9.09 14.84 -4.37
N HIS A 230 8.35 15.23 -3.36
CA HIS A 230 8.57 14.84 -1.98
C HIS A 230 7.90 13.49 -1.69
N THR A 231 8.23 12.91 -0.56
CA THR A 231 7.52 11.74 -0.05
C THR A 231 6.81 12.08 1.26
N ALA A 232 5.76 11.32 1.56
CA ALA A 232 5.08 11.44 2.84
C ALA A 232 4.80 10.06 3.44
N THR A 233 4.78 10.00 4.77
CA THR A 233 4.46 8.80 5.53
C THR A 233 3.75 9.15 6.84
N VAL A 234 3.23 8.15 7.54
CA VAL A 234 2.45 8.33 8.76
C VAL A 234 3.05 7.55 9.92
N ILE A 235 3.23 8.21 11.06
CA ILE A 235 3.57 7.59 12.35
C ILE A 235 2.67 8.22 13.42
N ASP A 236 2.06 7.39 14.27
CA ASP A 236 1.26 7.80 15.42
C ASP A 236 0.20 8.87 15.09
N GLY A 237 -0.48 8.69 13.95
CA GLY A 237 -1.55 9.59 13.52
C GLY A 237 -1.08 10.95 12.98
N LYS A 238 0.23 11.15 12.79
CA LYS A 238 0.82 12.35 12.20
C LYS A 238 1.43 12.08 10.85
N ILE A 239 1.40 13.08 9.95
CA ILE A 239 1.92 12.99 8.59
C ILE A 239 3.31 13.64 8.54
N TYR A 240 4.31 12.90 8.12
CA TYR A 240 5.68 13.38 7.91
C TYR A 240 5.91 13.58 6.43
N VAL A 241 6.34 14.78 6.03
CA VAL A 241 6.67 15.17 4.66
C VAL A 241 8.17 15.43 4.56
N LEU A 242 8.84 14.72 3.64
CA LEU A 242 10.29 14.66 3.58
C LEU A 242 10.81 15.02 2.19
N GLY A 243 11.77 15.95 2.14
CA GLY A 243 12.48 16.34 0.93
C GLY A 243 11.60 16.92 -0.16
N GLY A 244 11.95 16.67 -1.39
CA GLY A 244 11.29 17.19 -2.59
C GLY A 244 12.05 18.31 -3.25
N TYR A 245 11.41 18.94 -4.25
CA TYR A 245 11.84 20.22 -4.85
C TYR A 245 11.03 21.35 -4.23
N THR A 246 11.70 22.46 -3.99
CA THR A 246 11.11 23.76 -3.65
C THR A 246 11.56 24.77 -4.70
N ASP A 247 10.74 25.81 -4.94
CA ASP A 247 11.13 26.91 -5.81
C ASP A 247 12.00 27.90 -5.01
N ASP A 248 13.13 28.27 -5.58
CA ASP A 248 14.02 29.32 -5.08
C ASP A 248 14.09 30.43 -6.11
N ASP A 249 13.80 31.66 -5.70
CA ASP A 249 13.70 32.82 -6.58
C ASP A 249 15.00 33.12 -7.36
N GLN A 250 16.15 32.59 -6.89
CA GLN A 250 17.46 32.91 -7.48
C GLN A 250 18.03 31.78 -8.35
N VAL A 251 17.74 30.51 -7.99
CA VAL A 251 18.33 29.33 -8.64
C VAL A 251 17.29 28.38 -9.24
N GLY A 252 16.01 28.69 -9.11
CA GLY A 252 14.91 27.85 -9.60
C GLY A 252 14.64 26.64 -8.68
N CYS A 253 14.13 25.55 -9.24
CA CYS A 253 13.81 24.34 -8.46
C CYS A 253 15.05 23.70 -7.85
N VAL A 254 15.08 23.58 -6.52
CA VAL A 254 16.19 22.96 -5.77
C VAL A 254 15.70 21.82 -4.88
N ALA A 255 16.49 20.76 -4.80
CA ALA A 255 16.20 19.67 -3.85
C ALA A 255 16.40 20.17 -2.42
N THR A 256 15.47 19.83 -1.54
CA THR A 256 15.50 20.23 -0.13
C THR A 256 15.72 19.04 0.81
N ASP A 257 16.36 19.31 1.94
CA ASP A 257 16.49 18.40 3.08
C ASP A 257 15.40 18.58 4.14
N ARG A 258 14.46 19.48 3.87
CA ARG A 258 13.43 19.88 4.83
C ARG A 258 12.49 18.72 5.18
N VAL A 259 12.16 18.64 6.47
CA VAL A 259 11.19 17.71 7.04
C VAL A 259 10.18 18.48 7.85
N ASP A 260 8.89 18.24 7.55
CA ASP A 260 7.78 18.83 8.30
C ASP A 260 6.83 17.73 8.76
N VAL A 261 6.24 17.89 9.93
CA VAL A 261 5.20 17.02 10.47
C VAL A 261 3.89 17.79 10.60
N TYR A 262 2.82 17.18 10.11
CA TYR A 262 1.45 17.67 10.25
C TYR A 262 0.69 16.89 11.30
N ASP A 263 0.03 17.61 12.18
CA ASP A 263 -0.92 17.06 13.16
C ASP A 263 -2.35 17.30 12.66
N PRO A 264 -3.07 16.23 12.19
CA PRO A 264 -4.43 16.39 11.68
C PRO A 264 -5.46 16.81 12.73
N VAL A 265 -5.17 16.61 14.02
CA VAL A 265 -6.07 17.01 15.10
C VAL A 265 -5.94 18.50 15.41
N ALA A 266 -4.69 19.01 15.40
CA ALA A 266 -4.40 20.42 15.63
C ALA A 266 -4.50 21.28 14.36
N ASP A 267 -4.63 20.67 13.18
CA ASP A 267 -4.56 21.30 11.84
C ASP A 267 -3.34 22.23 11.72
N SER A 268 -2.16 21.73 12.08
CA SER A 268 -0.94 22.54 12.14
C SER A 268 0.31 21.77 11.78
N TRP A 269 1.31 22.52 11.29
CA TRP A 269 2.62 22.01 10.88
C TRP A 269 3.71 22.39 11.88
N GLN A 270 4.70 21.49 12.01
CA GLN A 270 5.94 21.72 12.75
C GLN A 270 7.13 21.28 11.91
N GLN A 271 8.18 22.09 11.86
CA GLN A 271 9.45 21.70 11.23
C GLN A 271 10.24 20.81 12.19
N LEU A 272 10.86 19.77 11.64
CA LEU A 272 11.70 18.79 12.33
C LEU A 272 13.17 18.91 11.89
N ALA A 273 14.04 18.06 12.46
CA ALA A 273 15.43 17.96 12.05
C ALA A 273 15.53 17.62 10.55
N ALA A 274 16.30 18.40 9.80
CA ALA A 274 16.52 18.21 8.38
C ALA A 274 17.23 16.88 8.08
N MET A 275 16.96 16.30 6.89
CA MET A 275 17.70 15.13 6.41
C MET A 275 19.18 15.44 6.26
N PRO A 276 20.08 14.48 6.46
CA PRO A 276 21.52 14.67 6.19
C PRO A 276 21.82 15.04 4.74
N THR A 277 20.97 14.60 3.79
CA THR A 277 21.14 14.85 2.34
C THR A 277 19.86 15.44 1.74
N ALA A 278 19.96 16.62 1.13
CA ALA A 278 18.87 17.24 0.35
C ALA A 278 18.56 16.38 -0.89
N ARG A 279 17.32 15.95 -1.05
CA ARG A 279 16.90 15.01 -2.11
C ARG A 279 15.46 15.21 -2.54
N SER A 280 15.21 14.96 -3.83
CA SER A 280 13.88 14.87 -4.43
C SER A 280 13.65 13.49 -5.06
N SER A 281 12.44 13.15 -5.45
CA SER A 281 12.09 11.85 -6.06
C SER A 281 12.59 10.65 -5.25
N LEU A 282 12.63 10.82 -3.94
CA LEU A 282 13.03 9.86 -2.93
C LEU A 282 11.84 9.01 -2.51
N ALA A 283 12.09 7.87 -1.87
CA ALA A 283 11.03 7.06 -1.29
C ALA A 283 11.24 6.91 0.23
N ALA A 284 10.14 6.81 0.96
CA ALA A 284 10.16 6.54 2.39
C ALA A 284 9.19 5.42 2.78
N ALA A 285 9.56 4.67 3.82
CA ALA A 285 8.67 3.73 4.47
C ALA A 285 8.95 3.68 5.97
N VAL A 286 7.95 3.25 6.73
CA VAL A 286 8.03 3.12 8.19
C VAL A 286 8.26 1.66 8.57
N VAL A 287 9.28 1.41 9.36
CA VAL A 287 9.57 0.11 9.98
C VAL A 287 9.88 0.35 11.45
N ASP A 288 9.24 -0.38 12.34
CA ASP A 288 9.45 -0.32 13.80
C ASP A 288 9.45 1.11 14.36
N GLY A 289 8.48 1.94 13.92
CA GLY A 289 8.31 3.32 14.39
C GLY A 289 9.36 4.33 13.90
N LYS A 290 10.24 3.93 12.97
CA LYS A 290 11.22 4.83 12.32
C LYS A 290 10.93 5.00 10.85
N ILE A 291 11.27 6.18 10.31
CA ILE A 291 11.14 6.49 8.89
C ILE A 291 12.48 6.17 8.20
N TYR A 292 12.43 5.31 7.21
CA TYR A 292 13.57 5.00 6.36
C TYR A 292 13.41 5.68 5.01
N VAL A 293 14.41 6.45 4.61
CA VAL A 293 14.42 7.24 3.38
C VAL A 293 15.53 6.74 2.47
N SER A 294 15.19 6.43 1.23
CA SER A 294 16.10 5.83 0.26
C SER A 294 16.18 6.64 -1.04
N GLY A 295 17.37 6.68 -1.64
CA GLY A 295 17.64 7.19 -2.98
C GLY A 295 17.21 8.63 -3.23
N GLY A 296 16.79 8.90 -4.46
CA GLY A 296 16.37 10.21 -4.94
C GLY A 296 17.43 10.92 -5.78
N PHE A 297 17.14 12.14 -6.20
CA PHE A 297 18.09 13.06 -6.83
C PHE A 297 18.65 14.04 -5.80
N THR A 298 19.96 14.21 -5.79
CA THR A 298 20.64 15.25 -5.00
C THR A 298 20.44 16.63 -5.62
N ALA A 299 20.81 17.68 -4.90
CA ALA A 299 20.79 19.05 -5.41
C ALA A 299 21.67 19.25 -6.66
N SER A 300 22.68 18.41 -6.88
CA SER A 300 23.51 18.40 -8.10
C SER A 300 22.89 17.62 -9.27
N GLY A 301 21.68 17.09 -9.12
CA GLY A 301 20.95 16.35 -10.17
C GLY A 301 21.42 14.91 -10.38
N HIS A 302 22.26 14.35 -9.50
CA HIS A 302 22.71 12.97 -9.59
C HIS A 302 21.79 12.05 -8.79
N THR A 303 21.55 10.84 -9.31
CA THR A 303 20.88 9.79 -8.54
C THR A 303 21.72 9.39 -7.33
N SER A 304 21.06 9.19 -6.21
CA SER A 304 21.67 8.86 -4.93
C SER A 304 21.42 7.41 -4.53
N ASP A 305 22.37 6.80 -3.87
CA ASP A 305 22.25 5.55 -3.14
C ASP A 305 22.03 5.77 -1.63
N ALA A 306 21.95 7.03 -1.19
CA ALA A 306 21.84 7.37 0.23
C ALA A 306 20.64 6.68 0.87
N PHE A 307 20.88 6.10 2.04
CA PHE A 307 19.89 5.44 2.88
C PHE A 307 20.02 5.95 4.31
N GLU A 308 18.95 6.53 4.82
CA GLU A 308 18.93 7.26 6.09
C GLU A 308 17.70 6.87 6.90
N ALA A 309 17.86 6.81 8.21
CA ALA A 309 16.78 6.51 9.15
C ALA A 309 16.52 7.70 10.08
N TYR A 310 15.27 8.08 10.22
CA TYR A 310 14.81 9.10 11.15
C TYR A 310 14.09 8.46 12.34
N ASP A 311 14.48 8.87 13.53
CA ASP A 311 13.82 8.49 14.78
C ASP A 311 12.96 9.66 15.27
N PRO A 312 11.60 9.55 15.22
CA PRO A 312 10.72 10.64 15.62
C PRO A 312 10.73 10.90 17.13
N VAL A 313 11.15 9.93 17.95
CA VAL A 313 11.20 10.10 19.42
C VAL A 313 12.35 11.02 19.81
N THR A 314 13.50 10.85 19.17
CA THR A 314 14.72 11.63 19.45
C THR A 314 14.86 12.84 18.53
N ASN A 315 14.07 12.93 17.45
CA ASN A 315 14.19 13.93 16.37
C ASN A 315 15.59 13.93 15.76
N THR A 316 16.15 12.74 15.47
CA THR A 316 17.52 12.58 14.94
C THR A 316 17.57 11.66 13.73
N TRP A 317 18.58 11.89 12.88
CA TRP A 317 18.88 11.09 11.71
C TRP A 317 20.10 10.19 11.93
N THR A 318 20.07 9.02 11.30
CA THR A 318 21.21 8.09 11.23
C THR A 318 21.44 7.70 9.77
N THR A 319 22.65 7.90 9.27
CA THR A 319 23.06 7.42 7.94
C THR A 319 23.36 5.92 8.02
N LEU A 320 22.81 5.17 7.07
CA LEU A 320 22.94 3.72 6.97
C LEU A 320 23.78 3.34 5.75
N ALA A 321 24.07 2.03 5.59
CA ALA A 321 24.72 1.53 4.38
C ALA A 321 23.83 1.83 3.16
N GLY A 322 24.39 2.46 2.14
CA GLY A 322 23.67 2.85 0.93
C GLY A 322 23.04 1.70 0.18
N LEU A 323 22.11 2.02 -0.71
CA LEU A 323 21.51 1.07 -1.63
C LEU A 323 22.61 0.43 -2.51
N SER A 324 22.41 -0.81 -2.93
CA SER A 324 23.33 -1.48 -3.86
C SER A 324 23.44 -0.79 -5.23
N GLN A 325 22.45 0.02 -5.58
CA GLN A 325 22.37 0.80 -6.79
C GLN A 325 21.66 2.14 -6.51
N ALA A 326 22.26 3.25 -6.95
CA ALA A 326 21.64 4.56 -6.88
C ALA A 326 20.36 4.60 -7.73
N ARG A 327 19.27 5.13 -7.19
CA ARG A 327 17.97 5.19 -7.87
C ARG A 327 17.12 6.38 -7.43
N ALA A 328 16.26 6.83 -8.34
CA ALA A 328 15.26 7.84 -8.09
C ALA A 328 13.92 7.42 -8.74
N PHE A 329 12.80 8.05 -8.41
CA PHE A 329 11.46 7.68 -8.88
C PHE A 329 11.05 6.25 -8.53
N HIS A 330 11.71 5.65 -7.57
CA HIS A 330 11.36 4.35 -7.02
C HIS A 330 10.30 4.50 -5.93
N THR A 331 9.71 3.39 -5.52
CA THR A 331 8.84 3.34 -4.35
C THR A 331 9.40 2.40 -3.30
N SER A 332 9.07 2.65 -2.05
CA SER A 332 9.45 1.79 -0.92
C SER A 332 8.21 1.37 -0.14
N ALA A 333 8.21 0.14 0.31
CA ALA A 333 7.17 -0.40 1.18
C ALA A 333 7.78 -1.23 2.31
N ALA A 334 7.17 -1.16 3.48
CA ALA A 334 7.50 -2.04 4.59
C ALA A 334 6.74 -3.36 4.44
N PHE A 335 7.46 -4.46 4.50
CA PHE A 335 6.87 -5.79 4.43
C PHE A 335 7.61 -6.76 5.35
N ASN A 336 6.89 -7.41 6.27
CA ASN A 336 7.45 -8.35 7.26
C ASN A 336 8.69 -7.81 8.01
N GLY A 337 8.62 -6.56 8.49
CA GLY A 337 9.74 -5.91 9.19
C GLY A 337 10.94 -5.58 8.30
N LYS A 338 10.80 -5.69 6.98
CA LYS A 338 11.83 -5.36 5.99
C LYS A 338 11.38 -4.20 5.12
N LEU A 339 12.33 -3.41 4.66
CA LEU A 339 12.10 -2.41 3.62
C LEU A 339 12.30 -3.06 2.26
N CYS A 340 11.28 -2.98 1.41
CA CYS A 340 11.34 -3.38 0.01
C CYS A 340 11.37 -2.15 -0.89
N VAL A 341 12.26 -2.12 -1.88
CA VAL A 341 12.41 -1.01 -2.82
C VAL A 341 12.11 -1.52 -4.24
N PHE A 342 11.24 -0.81 -4.98
CA PHE A 342 10.75 -1.23 -6.29
C PHE A 342 10.97 -0.14 -7.34
N GLY A 343 11.52 -0.51 -8.51
CA GLY A 343 11.73 0.38 -9.66
C GLY A 343 12.84 1.40 -9.46
N GLY A 344 12.73 2.52 -10.21
CA GLY A 344 13.70 3.61 -10.26
C GLY A 344 14.65 3.56 -11.43
#